data_073f1da5242dcda0670df1f9f7e63269
#
_entry.id   073f1da5242dcda0670df1f9f7e63269
#
_cell.length_a   1.000
_cell.length_b   1.000
_cell.length_c   1.000
_cell.angle_alpha   90.00
_cell.angle_beta   90.00
_cell.angle_gamma   90.00
#
_symmetry.space_group_name_H-M   'P 1'
#
loop_
_entity.id
_entity.type
_entity.pdbx_description
1 polymer ?
#
loop_
_entity_poly.entity_id
_entity_poly.type
_entity_poly.pdbx_seq_one_letter_code
_entity_poly.pdbx_strand_id
1 'polypeptide(L)'
;MKLPLDEDYFILSDNFSFKLYKYERLKDGIGQRVQSYHTTFNSCLGSYIQERLKNSKVKKNSELLQELADIKNHISNLYKFIEDNSYNNVYASTLYELLQGKNMEK
;
A
#
# COMPACT_ATOMS: atom_id res chain seq x y z
N MET A 1 3.84 -4.31 -13.47
CA MET A 1 4.81 -3.74 -12.51
C MET A 1 4.39 -4.11 -11.11
N LYS A 2 5.29 -4.67 -10.35
CA LYS A 2 5.01 -5.11 -8.99
C LYS A 2 5.59 -4.11 -8.00
N LEU A 3 4.74 -3.58 -7.13
CA LEU A 3 5.12 -2.58 -6.13
C LEU A 3 4.96 -3.18 -4.73
N PRO A 4 6.07 -3.45 -4.03
CA PRO A 4 5.96 -4.04 -2.70
C PRO A 4 5.44 -3.04 -1.67
N LEU A 5 4.59 -3.49 -0.77
CA LEU A 5 4.09 -2.68 0.34
C LEU A 5 4.68 -3.17 1.66
N ASP A 6 4.40 -4.42 2.00
CA ASP A 6 4.92 -5.03 3.22
C ASP A 6 5.07 -6.54 3.01
N GLU A 7 5.23 -7.29 4.09
CA GLU A 7 5.40 -8.73 4.01
C GLU A 7 4.18 -9.46 3.47
N ASP A 8 3.00 -8.86 3.63
CA ASP A 8 1.73 -9.51 3.31
C ASP A 8 1.07 -8.96 2.05
N TYR A 9 1.43 -7.77 1.60
CA TYR A 9 0.71 -7.09 0.52
C TYR A 9 1.65 -6.52 -0.52
N PHE A 10 1.18 -6.51 -1.77
CA PHE A 10 1.84 -5.79 -2.86
C PHE A 10 0.79 -5.29 -3.85
N ILE A 11 1.18 -4.33 -4.67
CA ILE A 11 0.34 -3.81 -5.74
C ILE A 11 0.91 -4.30 -7.07
N LEU A 12 0.04 -4.83 -7.91
CA LEU A 12 0.36 -5.15 -9.28
C LEU A 12 -0.34 -4.14 -10.19
N SER A 13 0.44 -3.38 -10.95
CA SER A 13 -0.12 -2.41 -11.88
C SER A 13 0.08 -2.85 -13.32
N ASP A 14 -0.91 -2.58 -14.16
CA ASP A 14 -0.83 -2.72 -15.60
C ASP A 14 -1.25 -1.39 -16.24
N ASN A 15 -1.49 -1.38 -17.57
CA ASN A 15 -1.82 -0.15 -18.27
C ASN A 15 -3.18 0.44 -17.91
N PHE A 16 -4.03 -0.31 -17.24
CA PHE A 16 -5.43 0.07 -17.04
C PHE A 16 -5.89 0.01 -15.59
N SER A 17 -5.16 -0.68 -14.74
CA SER A 17 -5.64 -0.91 -13.38
C SER A 17 -4.51 -1.14 -12.39
N PHE A 18 -4.91 -1.04 -11.11
CA PHE A 18 -4.05 -1.36 -9.98
C PHE A 18 -4.77 -2.43 -9.17
N LYS A 19 -4.04 -3.49 -8.83
CA LYS A 19 -4.60 -4.59 -8.05
C LYS A 19 -3.84 -4.74 -6.75
N LEU A 20 -4.57 -4.77 -5.66
CA LEU A 20 -3.98 -5.06 -4.36
C LEU A 20 -3.99 -6.57 -4.16
N TYR A 21 -2.81 -7.13 -3.95
CA TYR A 21 -2.64 -8.56 -3.71
C TYR A 21 -2.22 -8.80 -2.27
N LYS A 22 -2.64 -9.94 -1.76
CA LYS A 22 -2.23 -10.43 -0.46
C LYS A 22 -1.56 -11.79 -0.63
N TYR A 23 -0.43 -12.01 0.06
CA TYR A 23 0.19 -13.33 0.11
C TYR A 23 -0.61 -14.22 1.06
N GLU A 24 -0.76 -15.49 0.68
CA GLU A 24 -1.44 -16.49 1.49
C GLU A 24 -0.50 -17.66 1.75
N ARG A 25 -0.51 -18.18 2.97
CA ARG A 25 0.23 -19.40 3.29
C ARG A 25 -0.63 -20.60 2.92
N LEU A 26 -0.09 -21.43 2.04
CA LEU A 26 -0.73 -22.64 1.57
C LEU A 26 0.06 -23.84 2.07
N LYS A 27 -0.55 -25.03 1.99
CA LYS A 27 0.14 -26.28 2.38
C LYS A 27 1.43 -26.48 1.60
N ASP A 28 1.44 -26.08 0.33
CA ASP A 28 2.55 -26.34 -0.58
C ASP A 28 3.44 -25.11 -0.78
N GLY A 29 3.28 -24.06 0.02
CA GLY A 29 4.08 -22.86 -0.10
C GLY A 29 3.28 -21.59 0.09
N ILE A 30 3.64 -20.53 -0.65
CA ILE A 30 2.99 -19.23 -0.56
C ILE A 30 2.26 -18.94 -1.87
N GLY A 31 0.97 -18.66 -1.74
CA GLY A 31 0.15 -18.22 -2.87
C GLY A 31 -0.12 -16.73 -2.80
N GLN A 32 -0.87 -16.26 -3.78
CA GLN A 32 -1.23 -14.86 -3.91
C GLN A 32 -2.72 -14.77 -4.23
N ARG A 33 -3.39 -13.78 -3.63
CA ARG A 33 -4.80 -13.56 -3.90
C ARG A 33 -5.07 -12.08 -4.08
N VAL A 34 -5.88 -11.75 -5.10
CA VAL A 34 -6.33 -10.38 -5.33
C VAL A 34 -7.31 -10.01 -4.24
N GLN A 35 -7.05 -8.90 -3.57
CA GLN A 35 -7.96 -8.34 -2.56
C GLN A 35 -8.93 -7.35 -3.18
N SER A 36 -8.45 -6.52 -4.11
CA SER A 36 -9.29 -5.50 -4.72
C SER A 36 -8.70 -5.01 -6.04
N TYR A 37 -9.57 -4.44 -6.85
CA TYR A 37 -9.24 -3.87 -8.17
C TYR A 37 -9.52 -2.36 -8.12
N HIS A 38 -8.62 -1.57 -8.70
CA HIS A 38 -8.74 -0.12 -8.65
C HIS A 38 -8.34 0.50 -9.98
N THR A 39 -8.95 1.63 -10.30
CA THR A 39 -8.60 2.39 -11.49
C THR A 39 -7.55 3.45 -11.19
N THR A 40 -7.31 3.77 -9.92
CA THR A 40 -6.31 4.75 -9.53
C THR A 40 -5.38 4.19 -8.47
N PHE A 41 -4.16 4.70 -8.45
CA PHE A 41 -3.17 4.33 -7.46
C PHE A 41 -3.62 4.72 -6.04
N ASN A 42 -4.18 5.92 -5.88
CA ASN A 42 -4.68 6.39 -4.59
C ASN A 42 -5.75 5.48 -4.01
N SER A 43 -6.68 5.04 -4.84
CA SER A 43 -7.73 4.12 -4.40
C SER A 43 -7.12 2.81 -3.90
N CYS A 44 -6.11 2.32 -4.61
CA CYS A 44 -5.45 1.08 -4.23
C CYS A 44 -4.71 1.21 -2.88
N LEU A 45 -4.00 2.31 -2.68
CA LEU A 45 -3.32 2.59 -1.40
C LEU A 45 -4.34 2.74 -0.27
N GLY A 46 -5.47 3.40 -0.53
CA GLY A 46 -6.53 3.53 0.46
C GLY A 46 -7.07 2.17 0.90
N SER A 47 -7.24 1.27 -0.06
CA SER A 47 -7.68 -0.10 0.24
C SER A 47 -6.66 -0.84 1.10
N TYR A 48 -5.36 -0.69 0.80
CA TYR A 48 -4.30 -1.27 1.61
C TYR A 48 -4.36 -0.77 3.06
N ILE A 49 -4.51 0.53 3.24
CA ILE A 49 -4.60 1.12 4.58
C ILE A 49 -5.80 0.54 5.33
N GLN A 50 -6.94 0.47 4.67
CA GLN A 50 -8.15 -0.10 5.28
C GLN A 50 -7.96 -1.56 5.65
N GLU A 51 -7.32 -2.35 4.78
CA GLU A 51 -7.06 -3.76 5.07
C GLU A 51 -6.16 -3.92 6.30
N ARG A 52 -5.11 -3.11 6.40
CA ARG A 52 -4.21 -3.13 7.54
C ARG A 52 -4.96 -2.79 8.84
N LEU A 53 -5.75 -1.73 8.82
CA LEU A 53 -6.50 -1.30 10.00
C LEU A 53 -7.59 -2.30 10.38
N LYS A 54 -8.28 -2.85 9.40
CA LYS A 54 -9.35 -3.83 9.62
C LYS A 54 -8.82 -5.12 10.26
N ASN A 55 -7.64 -5.56 9.84
CA ASN A 55 -7.06 -6.80 10.32
C ASN A 55 -6.19 -6.62 11.55
N SER A 56 -5.97 -5.39 11.99
CA SER A 56 -5.21 -5.15 13.21
C SER A 56 -6.05 -5.47 14.44
N LYS A 57 -5.37 -5.87 15.50
CA LYS A 57 -6.03 -6.17 16.78
C LYS A 57 -5.94 -4.98 17.72
N VAL A 58 -6.06 -3.79 17.16
CA VAL A 58 -5.94 -2.55 17.91
C VAL A 58 -7.12 -2.38 18.87
N LYS A 59 -6.84 -2.13 20.12
CA LYS A 59 -7.84 -1.91 21.17
C LYS A 59 -7.68 -0.57 21.88
N LYS A 60 -6.53 0.10 21.70
CA LYS A 60 -6.21 1.36 22.35
C LYS A 60 -5.73 2.37 21.33
N ASN A 61 -5.88 3.66 21.65
CA ASN A 61 -5.41 4.73 20.78
C ASN A 61 -3.90 4.66 20.52
N SER A 62 -3.12 4.28 21.53
CA SER A 62 -1.67 4.15 21.36
C SER A 62 -1.31 3.05 20.35
N GLU A 63 -2.06 1.95 20.36
CA GLU A 63 -1.86 0.87 19.39
C GLU A 63 -2.25 1.31 17.99
N LEU A 64 -3.31 2.10 17.86
CA LEU A 64 -3.72 2.65 16.58
C LEU A 64 -2.66 3.58 16.01
N LEU A 65 -2.08 4.45 16.83
CA LEU A 65 -1.01 5.33 16.39
C LEU A 65 0.21 4.54 15.92
N GLN A 66 0.55 3.46 16.62
CA GLN A 66 1.66 2.59 16.20
C GLN A 66 1.36 1.91 14.86
N GLU A 67 0.15 1.41 14.67
CA GLU A 67 -0.25 0.79 13.42
C GLU A 67 -0.17 1.78 12.26
N LEU A 68 -0.65 3.00 12.47
CA LEU A 68 -0.58 4.04 11.46
C LEU A 68 0.87 4.41 11.14
N ALA A 69 1.74 4.45 12.14
CA ALA A 69 3.16 4.71 11.92
C ALA A 69 3.81 3.61 11.09
N ASP A 70 3.48 2.35 11.34
CA ASP A 70 3.99 1.23 10.57
C ASP A 70 3.52 1.30 9.11
N ILE A 71 2.26 1.61 8.89
CA ILE A 71 1.71 1.78 7.55
C ILE A 71 2.44 2.90 6.82
N LYS A 72 2.66 4.02 7.50
CA LYS A 72 3.38 5.16 6.92
C LYS A 72 4.81 4.76 6.52
N ASN A 73 5.48 3.97 7.35
CA ASN A 73 6.83 3.48 7.02
C ASN A 73 6.82 2.61 5.78
N HIS A 74 5.84 1.73 5.63
CA HIS A 74 5.74 0.88 4.46
C HIS A 74 5.49 1.70 3.20
N ILE A 75 4.66 2.73 3.28
CA ILE A 75 4.41 3.62 2.14
C ILE A 75 5.68 4.44 1.81
N SER A 76 6.42 4.89 2.81
CA SER A 76 7.70 5.58 2.59
C SER A 76 8.69 4.67 1.88
N ASN A 77 8.77 3.41 2.27
CA ASN A 77 9.64 2.45 1.61
C ASN A 77 9.22 2.19 0.17
N LEU A 78 7.92 2.16 -0.08
CA LEU A 78 7.41 2.04 -1.44
C LEU A 78 7.79 3.27 -2.29
N TYR A 79 7.71 4.47 -1.72
CA TYR A 79 8.14 5.69 -2.39
C TYR A 79 9.61 5.59 -2.83
N LYS A 80 10.48 5.16 -1.91
CA LYS A 80 11.90 4.98 -2.22
C LYS A 80 12.11 3.92 -3.29
N PHE A 81 11.38 2.83 -3.23
CA PHE A 81 11.47 1.77 -4.22
C PHE A 81 11.13 2.29 -5.62
N ILE A 82 10.06 3.06 -5.74
CA ILE A 82 9.65 3.65 -7.02
C ILE A 82 10.72 4.61 -7.53
N GLU A 83 11.24 5.46 -6.66
CA GLU A 83 12.27 6.43 -7.00
C GLU A 83 13.55 5.75 -7.46
N ASP A 84 14.01 4.75 -6.70
CA ASP A 84 15.25 4.02 -6.98
C ASP A 84 15.18 3.23 -8.28
N ASN A 85 13.99 2.79 -8.65
CA ASN A 85 13.78 2.01 -9.87
C ASN A 85 13.35 2.87 -11.05
N SER A 86 13.36 4.18 -10.90
CA SER A 86 13.02 5.15 -11.96
C SER A 86 11.64 4.90 -12.56
N TYR A 87 10.68 4.50 -11.73
CA TYR A 87 9.31 4.35 -12.18
C TYR A 87 8.66 5.70 -12.44
N ASN A 88 7.45 5.68 -12.97
CA ASN A 88 6.72 6.87 -13.38
C ASN A 88 6.62 7.88 -12.23
N ASN A 89 6.97 9.14 -12.51
CA ASN A 89 6.94 10.22 -11.55
C ASN A 89 5.54 10.46 -10.96
N VAL A 90 4.49 10.09 -11.66
CA VAL A 90 3.12 10.21 -11.15
C VAL A 90 2.94 9.42 -9.86
N TYR A 91 3.48 8.20 -9.81
CA TYR A 91 3.40 7.38 -8.59
C TYR A 91 4.17 8.04 -7.45
N ALA A 92 5.37 8.48 -7.74
CA ALA A 92 6.21 9.13 -6.73
C ALA A 92 5.55 10.41 -6.19
N SER A 93 4.99 11.23 -7.07
CA SER A 93 4.29 12.45 -6.66
C SER A 93 3.07 12.14 -5.80
N THR A 94 2.30 11.14 -6.18
CA THR A 94 1.12 10.72 -5.41
C THR A 94 1.50 10.30 -4.01
N LEU A 95 2.53 9.47 -3.89
CA LEU A 95 3.00 9.01 -2.58
C LEU A 95 3.53 10.16 -1.73
N TYR A 96 4.27 11.05 -2.36
CA TYR A 96 4.80 12.22 -1.66
C TYR A 96 3.66 13.07 -1.09
N GLU A 97 2.65 13.34 -1.90
CA GLU A 97 1.50 14.13 -1.47
C GLU A 97 0.75 13.45 -0.32
N LEU A 98 0.56 12.15 -0.39
CA LEU A 98 -0.09 11.40 0.67
C LEU A 98 0.68 11.49 1.99
N LEU A 99 2.00 11.35 1.93
CA LEU A 99 2.84 11.42 3.12
C LEU A 99 2.84 12.81 3.72
N GLN A 100 2.74 13.86 2.90
CA GLN A 100 2.70 15.24 3.35
C GLN A 100 1.30 15.72 3.71
N GLY A 101 0.27 14.99 3.31
CA GLY A 101 -1.10 15.39 3.54
C GLY A 101 -1.57 16.57 2.71
N LYS A 102 -0.83 16.96 1.67
CA LYS A 102 -1.13 18.18 0.89
C LYS A 102 -2.42 18.10 0.10
N ASN A 103 -2.77 16.93 -0.38
CA ASN A 103 -3.99 16.76 -1.15
C ASN A 103 -5.25 16.97 -0.33
N MET A 104 -5.13 17.09 0.97
CA MET A 104 -6.25 17.30 1.87
C MET A 104 -6.53 18.77 2.15
N GLU A 105 -5.71 19.67 1.64
CA GLU A 105 -5.78 21.10 1.95
C GLU A 105 -6.55 21.91 0.92
N LYS A 106 -7.12 21.27 -0.03
CA LYS A 106 -7.81 21.99 -1.12
C LYS A 106 -9.26 22.23 -0.84
#